data_87d531032c227c5eb5933c80c5bce9d8
#
_entry.id   87d531032c227c5eb5933c80c5bce9d8
#
_cell.length_a   1.000
_cell.length_b   1.000
_cell.length_c   1.000
_cell.angle_alpha   90.00
_cell.angle_beta   90.00
_cell.angle_gamma   90.00
#
_symmetry.space_group_name_H-M   'P 1'
#
loop_
_entity.id
_entity.type
_entity.pdbx_description
1 polymer ?
#
loop_
_entity_poly.entity_id
_entity_poly.type
_entity_poly.pdbx_seq_one_letter_code
_entity_poly.pdbx_strand_id
1 'polypeptide(L)'
;MINISYDIKEYRKELFDIVNDGNVIVELGCHVGNTTKLILDKFDNVSIIAVDNSPEAIDKMEKLADDYSNLTFISGDVRRHEILLEAFRLTQSCDILSVDLGGGYHPDTVFKVFYIWSSTFKPI
;
A
#
# COMPACT_ATOMS: atom_id res chain seq x y z
N MET A 1 0.69 9.84 12.58
CA MET A 1 2.10 9.51 12.87
C MET A 1 2.82 9.18 11.57
N ILE A 2 4.00 9.75 11.36
CA ILE A 2 4.80 9.52 10.16
C ILE A 2 6.08 8.80 10.56
N ASN A 3 6.34 7.65 9.95
CA ASN A 3 7.57 6.88 10.14
C ASN A 3 8.33 6.83 8.83
N ILE A 4 9.66 7.03 8.89
CA ILE A 4 10.53 6.99 7.72
C ILE A 4 11.53 5.86 7.90
N SER A 5 11.63 4.98 6.91
CA SER A 5 12.54 3.84 6.92
C SER A 5 13.55 3.94 5.76
N TYR A 6 14.78 3.51 6.01
CA TYR A 6 15.87 3.62 5.06
C TYR A 6 16.16 2.33 4.29
N ASP A 7 15.64 1.19 4.74
CA ASP A 7 15.78 -0.09 4.04
C ASP A 7 14.53 -0.96 4.23
N ILE A 8 14.44 -2.04 3.45
CA ILE A 8 13.26 -2.90 3.44
C ILE A 8 13.03 -3.62 4.78
N LYS A 9 14.10 -3.99 5.49
CA LYS A 9 13.97 -4.67 6.79
C LYS A 9 13.39 -3.73 7.83
N GLU A 10 13.89 -2.50 7.89
CA GLU A 10 13.39 -1.47 8.79
C GLU A 10 11.94 -1.11 8.46
N TYR A 11 11.62 -0.95 7.18
CA TYR A 11 10.28 -0.68 6.69
C TYR A 11 9.29 -1.76 7.15
N ARG A 12 9.63 -3.02 6.94
CA ARG A 12 8.77 -4.13 7.35
C ARG A 12 8.61 -4.21 8.85
N LYS A 13 9.69 -4.00 9.61
CA LYS A 13 9.65 -4.01 11.06
C LYS A 13 8.72 -2.93 11.59
N GLU A 14 8.88 -1.70 11.12
CA GLU A 14 8.03 -0.59 11.54
C GLU A 14 6.57 -0.83 11.18
N LEU A 15 6.32 -1.35 9.98
CA LEU A 15 4.98 -1.65 9.53
C LEU A 15 4.33 -2.71 10.43
N PHE A 16 5.06 -3.78 10.74
CA PHE A 16 4.54 -4.83 11.63
C PHE A 16 4.31 -4.34 13.06
N ASP A 17 5.07 -3.36 13.52
CA ASP A 17 4.90 -2.79 14.85
C ASP A 17 3.62 -1.94 14.96
N ILE A 18 3.14 -1.36 13.85
CA ILE A 18 1.97 -0.47 13.87
C ILE A 18 0.69 -1.14 13.38
N VAL A 19 0.77 -2.23 12.62
CA VAL A 19 -0.43 -2.92 12.11
C VAL A 19 -1.11 -3.67 13.26
N ASN A 20 -2.43 -3.55 13.31
CA ASN A 20 -3.27 -4.30 14.22
C ASN A 20 -4.31 -5.10 13.44
N ASP A 21 -4.84 -6.16 14.05
CA ASP A 21 -5.93 -6.93 13.46
C ASP A 21 -7.11 -6.01 13.15
N GLY A 22 -7.75 -6.23 12.01
CA GLY A 22 -8.88 -5.43 11.58
C GLY A 22 -8.53 -4.13 10.86
N ASN A 23 -7.25 -3.78 10.75
CA ASN A 23 -6.84 -2.54 10.08
C ASN A 23 -7.15 -2.56 8.58
N VAL A 24 -7.43 -1.38 8.05
CA VAL A 24 -7.51 -1.11 6.61
C VAL A 24 -6.21 -0.43 6.20
N ILE A 25 -5.51 -1.03 5.24
CA ILE A 25 -4.20 -0.57 4.77
C ILE A 25 -4.31 -0.21 3.29
N VAL A 26 -3.82 0.97 2.94
CA VAL A 26 -3.59 1.36 1.54
C VAL A 26 -2.08 1.33 1.33
N GLU A 27 -1.64 0.43 0.45
CA GLU A 27 -0.22 0.17 0.18
C GLU A 27 0.14 0.68 -1.21
N LEU A 28 0.96 1.71 -1.27
CA LEU A 28 1.46 2.29 -2.52
C LEU A 28 2.86 1.76 -2.81
N GLY A 29 3.03 1.12 -3.95
CA GLY A 29 4.29 0.49 -4.32
C GLY A 29 4.44 -0.91 -3.74
N CYS A 30 3.46 -1.78 -3.99
CA CYS A 30 3.46 -3.14 -3.44
C CYS A 30 4.42 -4.09 -4.15
N HIS A 31 4.89 -3.75 -5.33
CA HIS A 31 5.73 -4.62 -6.19
C HIS A 31 5.07 -5.98 -6.41
N VAL A 32 5.79 -7.07 -6.17
CA VAL A 32 5.27 -8.43 -6.35
C VAL A 32 4.58 -8.99 -5.10
N GLY A 33 4.38 -8.16 -4.08
CA GLY A 33 3.54 -8.51 -2.95
C GLY A 33 4.22 -9.25 -1.81
N ASN A 34 5.55 -9.22 -1.70
CA ASN A 34 6.24 -9.93 -0.61
C ASN A 34 5.83 -9.38 0.77
N THR A 35 5.85 -8.08 0.95
CA THR A 35 5.42 -7.45 2.20
C THR A 35 3.92 -7.60 2.41
N THR A 36 3.14 -7.44 1.34
CA THR A 36 1.69 -7.60 1.35
C THR A 36 1.29 -8.98 1.89
N LYS A 37 1.90 -10.03 1.36
CA LYS A 37 1.63 -11.40 1.78
C LYS A 37 1.99 -11.64 3.26
N LEU A 38 3.12 -11.10 3.70
CA LEU A 38 3.53 -11.21 5.10
C LEU A 38 2.50 -10.60 6.05
N ILE A 39 1.93 -9.46 5.68
CA ILE A 39 0.89 -8.82 6.50
C ILE A 39 -0.39 -9.66 6.50
N LEU A 40 -0.82 -10.12 5.33
CA LEU A 40 -2.04 -10.94 5.21
C LEU A 40 -1.93 -12.24 6.00
N ASP A 41 -0.75 -12.84 6.06
CA ASP A 41 -0.52 -14.09 6.79
C ASP A 41 -0.42 -13.87 8.30
N LYS A 42 0.06 -12.70 8.74
CA LYS A 42 0.34 -12.45 10.16
C LYS A 42 -0.86 -11.90 10.93
N PHE A 43 -1.67 -11.05 10.30
CA PHE A 43 -2.74 -10.33 10.99
C PHE A 43 -4.11 -10.81 10.55
N ASP A 44 -5.06 -10.84 11.49
CA ASP A 44 -6.43 -11.26 11.23
C ASP A 44 -7.30 -10.10 10.78
N ASN A 45 -8.18 -10.35 9.81
CA ASN A 45 -9.18 -9.39 9.34
C ASN A 45 -8.61 -8.07 8.81
N VAL A 46 -7.35 -8.06 8.40
CA VAL A 46 -6.74 -6.91 7.72
C VAL A 46 -7.25 -6.85 6.29
N SER A 47 -7.59 -5.65 5.83
CA SER A 47 -7.95 -5.40 4.42
C SER A 47 -6.87 -4.54 3.79
N ILE A 48 -6.39 -4.95 2.62
CA ILE A 48 -5.33 -4.23 1.92
C ILE A 48 -5.80 -3.84 0.53
N ILE A 49 -5.62 -2.56 0.20
CA ILE A 49 -5.69 -2.07 -1.17
C ILE A 49 -4.26 -1.76 -1.58
N ALA A 50 -3.74 -2.55 -2.51
CA ALA A 50 -2.36 -2.46 -2.96
C ALA A 50 -2.30 -1.90 -4.37
N VAL A 51 -1.39 -0.95 -4.60
CA VAL A 51 -1.26 -0.24 -5.88
C VAL A 51 0.18 -0.33 -6.36
N ASP A 52 0.37 -0.68 -7.63
CA ASP A 52 1.67 -0.66 -8.28
C ASP A 52 1.50 -0.53 -9.79
N ASN A 53 2.44 0.10 -10.47
CA ASN A 53 2.40 0.26 -11.92
C ASN A 53 3.44 -0.60 -12.65
N SER A 54 4.21 -1.42 -11.96
CA SER A 54 5.21 -2.25 -12.62
C SER A 54 4.57 -3.44 -13.33
N PRO A 55 5.03 -3.78 -14.55
CA PRO A 55 4.45 -4.91 -15.28
C PRO A 55 4.59 -6.25 -14.56
N GLU A 56 5.69 -6.46 -13.86
CA GLU A 56 5.93 -7.70 -13.11
C GLU A 56 5.01 -7.85 -11.90
N ALA A 57 4.44 -6.77 -11.40
CA ALA A 57 3.51 -6.83 -10.28
C ALA A 57 2.15 -7.42 -10.68
N ILE A 58 1.71 -7.22 -11.90
CA ILE A 58 0.34 -7.55 -12.34
C ILE A 58 0.02 -9.01 -12.09
N ASP A 59 0.77 -9.94 -12.69
CA ASP A 59 0.48 -11.37 -12.57
C ASP A 59 0.60 -11.86 -11.12
N LYS A 60 1.63 -11.41 -10.42
CA LYS A 60 1.87 -11.81 -9.03
C LYS A 60 0.79 -11.32 -8.09
N MET A 61 0.38 -10.06 -8.23
CA MET A 61 -0.61 -9.46 -7.36
C MET A 61 -2.02 -9.95 -7.68
N GLU A 62 -2.35 -10.18 -8.94
CA GLU A 62 -3.64 -10.77 -9.30
C GLU A 62 -3.79 -12.17 -8.72
N LYS A 63 -2.73 -12.98 -8.79
CA LYS A 63 -2.72 -14.31 -8.18
C LYS A 63 -2.85 -14.23 -6.66
N LEU A 64 -2.14 -13.31 -6.04
CA LEU A 64 -2.22 -13.12 -4.59
C LEU A 64 -3.65 -12.69 -4.17
N ALA A 65 -4.27 -11.80 -4.94
CA ALA A 65 -5.65 -11.36 -4.67
C ALA A 65 -6.67 -12.50 -4.86
N ASP A 66 -6.40 -13.45 -5.73
CA ASP A 66 -7.25 -14.65 -5.87
C ASP A 66 -7.16 -15.53 -4.62
N ASP A 67 -5.98 -15.58 -3.98
CA ASP A 67 -5.77 -16.40 -2.77
C ASP A 67 -6.24 -15.71 -1.48
N TYR A 68 -6.34 -14.39 -1.47
CA TYR A 68 -6.73 -13.62 -0.28
C TYR A 68 -7.92 -12.71 -0.60
N SER A 69 -9.08 -13.04 -0.11
CA SER A 69 -10.31 -12.28 -0.36
C SER A 69 -10.28 -10.85 0.19
N ASN A 70 -9.39 -10.59 1.14
CA ASN A 70 -9.21 -9.28 1.78
C ASN A 70 -8.12 -8.41 1.12
N LEU A 71 -7.61 -8.84 -0.04
CA LEU A 71 -6.67 -8.07 -0.84
C LEU A 71 -7.34 -7.62 -2.14
N THR A 72 -7.25 -6.32 -2.43
CA THR A 72 -7.62 -5.74 -3.72
C THR A 72 -6.37 -5.13 -4.35
N PHE A 73 -6.07 -5.50 -5.60
CA PHE A 73 -4.95 -4.95 -6.33
C PHE A 73 -5.42 -3.97 -7.40
N ILE A 74 -4.78 -2.81 -7.47
CA ILE A 74 -4.99 -1.82 -8.51
C ILE A 74 -3.69 -1.67 -9.30
N SER A 75 -3.73 -1.99 -10.59
CA SER A 75 -2.60 -1.74 -11.49
C SER A 75 -2.68 -0.32 -12.00
N GLY A 76 -1.76 0.53 -11.57
CA GLY A 76 -1.77 1.91 -12.01
C GLY A 76 -0.71 2.77 -11.34
N ASP A 77 -0.56 3.97 -11.86
CA ASP A 77 0.40 4.96 -11.38
C ASP A 77 -0.24 5.78 -10.26
N VAL A 78 0.36 5.75 -9.07
CA VAL A 78 -0.15 6.47 -7.90
C VAL A 78 -0.17 8.00 -8.07
N ARG A 79 0.54 8.53 -9.07
CA ARG A 79 0.52 9.96 -9.41
C ARG A 79 -0.74 10.37 -10.17
N ARG A 80 -1.50 9.42 -10.70
CA ARG A 80 -2.66 9.69 -11.52
C ARG A 80 -3.91 9.80 -10.66
N HIS A 81 -4.70 10.84 -10.95
CA HIS A 81 -5.91 11.14 -10.18
C HIS A 81 -6.95 10.01 -10.25
N GLU A 82 -7.12 9.38 -11.40
CA GLU A 82 -8.07 8.29 -11.57
C GLU A 82 -7.74 7.07 -10.71
N ILE A 83 -6.46 6.85 -10.40
CA ILE A 83 -6.04 5.75 -9.51
C ILE A 83 -6.41 6.08 -8.07
N LEU A 84 -6.20 7.31 -7.65
CA LEU A 84 -6.64 7.78 -6.33
C LEU A 84 -8.16 7.62 -6.17
N LEU A 85 -8.93 8.01 -7.18
CA LEU A 85 -10.38 7.88 -7.15
C LEU A 85 -10.84 6.43 -7.11
N GLU A 86 -10.17 5.54 -7.83
CA GLU A 86 -10.48 4.11 -7.80
C GLU A 86 -10.28 3.53 -6.40
N ALA A 87 -9.17 3.84 -5.76
CA ALA A 87 -8.92 3.42 -4.38
C ALA A 87 -9.93 4.02 -3.42
N PHE A 88 -10.29 5.29 -3.60
CA PHE A 88 -11.26 5.98 -2.74
C PHE A 88 -12.67 5.38 -2.84
N ARG A 89 -13.03 4.84 -3.99
CA ARG A 89 -14.32 4.12 -4.13
C ARG A 89 -14.35 2.83 -3.34
N LEU A 90 -13.19 2.19 -3.19
CA LEU A 90 -13.09 0.91 -2.46
C LEU A 90 -13.07 1.14 -0.95
N THR A 91 -12.41 2.19 -0.50
CA THR A 91 -12.40 2.59 0.92
C THR A 91 -12.20 4.10 1.01
N GLN A 92 -13.03 4.77 1.81
CA GLN A 92 -12.98 6.22 1.97
C GLN A 92 -12.00 6.68 3.03
N SER A 93 -11.46 5.74 3.81
CA SER A 93 -10.46 6.00 4.83
C SER A 93 -9.60 4.76 5.03
N CYS A 94 -8.45 4.92 5.66
CA CYS A 94 -7.61 3.79 6.04
C CYS A 94 -6.99 4.04 7.41
N ASP A 95 -6.54 2.98 8.05
CA ASP A 95 -5.80 3.09 9.30
C ASP A 95 -4.32 3.37 9.03
N ILE A 96 -3.80 2.77 7.99
CA ILE A 96 -2.38 2.88 7.62
C ILE A 96 -2.26 3.17 6.13
N LEU A 97 -1.44 4.16 5.80
CA LEU A 97 -0.98 4.42 4.44
C LEU A 97 0.50 4.10 4.38
N SER A 98 0.86 3.13 3.56
CA SER A 98 2.23 2.66 3.38
C SER A 98 2.71 3.10 1.99
N VAL A 99 3.86 3.75 1.93
CA VAL A 99 4.40 4.27 0.66
C VAL A 99 5.83 3.78 0.47
N ASP A 100 6.03 2.94 -0.55
CA ASP A 100 7.35 2.46 -0.96
C ASP A 100 7.40 2.45 -2.49
N LEU A 101 7.78 3.58 -3.08
CA LEU A 101 7.77 3.75 -4.53
C LEU A 101 9.08 3.31 -5.19
N GLY A 102 10.02 2.78 -4.43
CA GLY A 102 11.32 2.33 -4.93
C GLY A 102 12.26 3.48 -5.28
N GLY A 103 13.42 3.13 -5.83
CA GLY A 103 14.49 4.09 -6.10
C GLY A 103 14.34 4.92 -7.37
N GLY A 104 13.27 4.70 -8.16
CA GLY A 104 13.06 5.40 -9.44
C GLY A 104 12.34 6.74 -9.32
N TYR A 105 11.87 7.10 -8.16
CA TYR A 105 11.11 8.33 -7.94
C TYR A 105 11.96 9.37 -7.23
N HIS A 106 11.81 10.64 -7.64
CA HIS A 106 12.42 11.76 -6.93
C HIS A 106 11.76 11.96 -5.56
N PRO A 107 12.49 12.40 -4.52
CA PRO A 107 11.93 12.61 -3.19
C PRO A 107 10.72 13.55 -3.17
N ASP A 108 10.73 14.61 -3.96
CA ASP A 108 9.60 15.54 -4.02
C ASP A 108 8.35 14.88 -4.62
N THR A 109 8.48 13.96 -5.57
CA THR A 109 7.36 13.16 -6.09
C THR A 109 6.79 12.26 -5.00
N VAL A 110 7.65 11.59 -4.24
CA VAL A 110 7.23 10.73 -3.12
C VAL A 110 6.46 11.54 -2.09
N PHE A 111 6.95 12.72 -1.72
CA PHE A 111 6.27 13.58 -0.76
C PHE A 111 4.93 14.11 -1.27
N LYS A 112 4.84 14.44 -2.55
CA LYS A 112 3.56 14.87 -3.15
C LYS A 112 2.53 13.76 -3.13
N VAL A 113 2.91 12.54 -3.52
CA VAL A 113 2.05 11.37 -3.47
C VAL A 113 1.60 11.13 -2.03
N PHE A 114 2.53 11.10 -1.10
CA PHE A 114 2.22 10.92 0.31
C PHE A 114 1.23 11.97 0.81
N TYR A 115 1.46 13.24 0.50
CA TYR A 115 0.59 14.33 0.94
C TYR A 115 -0.84 14.18 0.40
N ILE A 116 -0.97 13.93 -0.90
CA ILE A 116 -2.28 13.81 -1.54
C ILE A 116 -3.05 12.61 -0.99
N TRP A 117 -2.40 11.46 -0.93
CA TRP A 117 -3.04 10.24 -0.46
C TRP A 117 -3.37 10.30 1.04
N SER A 118 -2.46 10.81 1.86
CA SER A 118 -2.72 10.93 3.30
C SER A 118 -3.82 11.95 3.61
N SER A 119 -3.88 13.05 2.85
CA SER A 119 -4.94 14.04 2.99
C SER A 119 -6.30 13.48 2.58
N THR A 120 -6.32 12.58 1.60
CA THR A 120 -7.56 11.95 1.11
C THR A 120 -8.06 10.86 2.04
N PHE A 121 -7.18 9.94 2.45
CA PHE A 121 -7.56 8.76 3.24
C PHE A 121 -7.45 8.96 4.76
N LYS A 122 -6.79 10.00 5.20
CA LYS A 122 -6.67 10.41 6.61
C LYS A 122 -6.25 9.27 7.54
N PRO A 123 -5.10 8.62 7.29
CA PRO A 123 -4.64 7.53 8.15
C PRO A 123 -4.38 8.05 9.57
N ILE A 124 -4.52 7.15 10.51
CA ILE A 124 -4.36 7.48 11.93
C ILE A 124 -2.89 7.65 12.33
#